data_e055343c4d90f481716d170d6bb97488
#
_entry.id   e055343c4d90f481716d170d6bb97488
#
_cell.length_a   1.000
_cell.length_b   1.000
_cell.length_c   1.000
_cell.angle_alpha   90.00
_cell.angle_beta   90.00
_cell.angle_gamma   90.00
#
_symmetry.space_group_name_H-M   'P 1'
#
loop_
_entity.id
_entity.type
_entity.pdbx_description
1 polymer ?
#
loop_
_entity_poly.entity_id
_entity_poly.type
_entity_poly.pdbx_seq_one_letter_code
_entity_poly.pdbx_strand_id
1 'polypeptide(L)'
;MLFPLFLELEGRPCLVVGGGPVALRKAKALEDCGARVTVVAPEVCGRGFADADVEGMTLVLAATNDRALNRRVADLCRARGIPVNAVDDPANCTFVFPAVLRKGPMTVAVSSGGACPVAAKMVRDKVGRLMADDFVSEVGRLGREREQLKRDFPDPQARKRVCEEALRKWND
;
A
#
# COMPACT_ATOMS: atom_id res chain seq x y z
N MET A 1 17.44 -4.28 -5.08
CA MET A 1 16.90 -2.90 -5.04
C MET A 1 15.39 -2.98 -5.15
N LEU A 2 14.62 -2.21 -4.34
CA LEU A 2 13.15 -2.18 -4.42
C LEU A 2 12.69 -1.14 -5.46
N PHE A 3 11.72 -1.51 -6.30
CA PHE A 3 11.04 -0.58 -7.19
C PHE A 3 9.76 -0.08 -6.51
N PRO A 4 9.58 1.24 -6.31
CA PRO A 4 8.36 1.77 -5.70
C PRO A 4 7.21 1.77 -6.70
N LEU A 5 6.07 1.22 -6.28
CA LEU A 5 4.83 1.24 -7.06
C LEU A 5 3.61 1.35 -6.14
N PHE A 6 2.50 1.85 -6.66
CA PHE A 6 1.19 1.82 -6.03
C PHE A 6 0.32 0.79 -6.75
N LEU A 7 -0.26 -0.15 -5.99
CA LEU A 7 -1.16 -1.18 -6.51
C LEU A 7 -2.60 -0.74 -6.31
N GLU A 8 -3.42 -0.92 -7.35
CA GLU A 8 -4.87 -0.83 -7.22
C GLU A 8 -5.41 -2.12 -6.61
N LEU A 9 -6.02 -2.00 -5.44
CA LEU A 9 -6.54 -3.14 -4.68
C LEU A 9 -8.07 -3.13 -4.53
N GLU A 10 -8.76 -2.14 -5.07
CA GLU A 10 -10.23 -2.08 -4.99
C GLU A 10 -10.87 -3.36 -5.55
N GLY A 11 -11.64 -4.07 -4.71
CA GLY A 11 -12.27 -5.33 -5.05
C GLY A 11 -11.32 -6.51 -5.30
N ARG A 12 -10.01 -6.35 -5.15
CA ARG A 12 -9.02 -7.42 -5.38
C ARG A 12 -8.95 -8.39 -4.21
N PRO A 13 -8.87 -9.72 -4.46
CA PRO A 13 -8.72 -10.70 -3.40
C PRO A 13 -7.31 -10.66 -2.81
N CYS A 14 -7.21 -10.55 -1.49
CA CYS A 14 -5.98 -10.60 -0.73
C CYS A 14 -6.09 -11.61 0.41
N LEU A 15 -5.01 -12.34 0.68
CA LEU A 15 -4.98 -13.34 1.75
C LEU A 15 -4.04 -12.89 2.87
N VAL A 16 -4.47 -13.09 4.10
CA VAL A 16 -3.65 -12.96 5.31
C VAL A 16 -3.65 -14.28 6.06
N VAL A 17 -2.50 -14.92 6.18
CA VAL A 17 -2.31 -16.16 6.95
C VAL A 17 -1.76 -15.76 8.32
N GLY A 18 -2.57 -15.98 9.36
CA GLY A 18 -2.32 -15.60 10.75
C GLY A 18 -3.39 -14.68 11.31
N GLY A 19 -3.68 -14.80 12.62
CA GLY A 19 -4.72 -14.04 13.34
C GLY A 19 -4.16 -13.13 14.44
N GLY A 20 -2.85 -13.04 14.58
CA GLY A 20 -2.22 -12.17 15.58
C GLY A 20 -2.36 -10.68 15.29
N PRO A 21 -2.02 -9.80 16.26
CA PRO A 21 -2.21 -8.34 16.12
C PRO A 21 -1.50 -7.73 14.89
N VAL A 22 -0.36 -8.28 14.50
CA VAL A 22 0.38 -7.83 13.31
C VAL A 22 -0.38 -8.19 12.03
N ALA A 23 -0.89 -9.42 11.93
CA ALA A 23 -1.69 -9.90 10.82
C ALA A 23 -2.95 -9.05 10.64
N LEU A 24 -3.74 -8.86 11.71
CA LEU A 24 -4.99 -8.10 11.67
C LEU A 24 -4.78 -6.62 11.34
N ARG A 25 -3.71 -5.99 11.85
CA ARG A 25 -3.36 -4.61 11.48
C ARG A 25 -3.03 -4.49 9.99
N LYS A 26 -2.32 -5.48 9.42
CA LYS A 26 -1.99 -5.49 7.98
C LYS A 26 -3.22 -5.81 7.13
N ALA A 27 -4.09 -6.72 7.58
CA ALA A 27 -5.38 -6.99 6.96
C ALA A 27 -6.20 -5.70 6.84
N LYS A 28 -6.35 -4.97 7.95
CA LYS A 28 -7.04 -3.68 7.98
C LYS A 28 -6.45 -2.66 6.99
N ALA A 29 -5.12 -2.59 6.88
CA ALA A 29 -4.47 -1.69 5.92
C ALA A 29 -4.75 -2.04 4.45
N LEU A 30 -5.01 -3.30 4.12
CA LEU A 30 -5.44 -3.74 2.78
C LEU A 30 -6.93 -3.43 2.56
N GLU A 31 -7.78 -3.68 3.56
CA GLU A 31 -9.21 -3.33 3.53
C GLU A 31 -9.42 -1.83 3.33
N ASP A 32 -8.60 -0.99 4.00
CA ASP A 32 -8.61 0.48 3.83
C ASP A 32 -8.22 0.93 2.41
N CYS A 33 -7.69 0.01 1.58
CA CYS A 33 -7.44 0.19 0.16
C CYS A 33 -8.53 -0.47 -0.73
N GLY A 34 -9.65 -0.89 -0.15
CA GLY A 34 -10.75 -1.53 -0.88
C GLY A 34 -10.53 -3.01 -1.23
N ALA A 35 -9.46 -3.66 -0.72
CA ALA A 35 -9.22 -5.07 -0.97
C ALA A 35 -10.28 -5.96 -0.30
N ARG A 36 -10.62 -7.06 -0.94
CA ARG A 36 -11.39 -8.16 -0.33
C ARG A 36 -10.41 -9.08 0.43
N VAL A 37 -10.30 -8.88 1.73
CA VAL A 37 -9.34 -9.60 2.55
C VAL A 37 -9.94 -10.86 3.13
N THR A 38 -9.27 -11.99 2.94
CA THR A 38 -9.53 -13.26 3.64
C THR A 38 -8.44 -13.47 4.68
N VAL A 39 -8.84 -13.64 5.95
CA VAL A 39 -7.91 -13.99 7.04
C VAL A 39 -8.06 -15.47 7.35
N VAL A 40 -6.96 -16.22 7.25
CA VAL A 40 -6.92 -17.65 7.59
C VAL A 40 -6.06 -17.87 8.81
N ALA A 41 -6.73 -18.24 9.90
CA ALA A 41 -6.12 -18.61 11.17
C ALA A 41 -7.12 -19.43 12.00
N PRO A 42 -6.70 -20.42 12.78
CA PRO A 42 -7.62 -21.23 13.61
C PRO A 42 -8.52 -20.38 14.51
N GLU A 43 -7.97 -19.33 15.12
CA GLU A 43 -8.68 -18.40 16.00
C GLU A 43 -9.64 -17.44 15.30
N VAL A 44 -9.54 -17.30 13.96
CA VAL A 44 -10.38 -16.38 13.18
C VAL A 44 -11.46 -17.13 12.39
N CYS A 45 -11.07 -18.19 11.67
CA CYS A 45 -11.97 -18.92 10.76
C CYS A 45 -12.13 -20.41 11.12
N GLY A 46 -11.61 -20.85 12.28
CA GLY A 46 -11.74 -22.23 12.77
C GLY A 46 -10.87 -23.27 12.04
N ARG A 47 -10.03 -22.85 11.09
CA ARG A 47 -9.13 -23.74 10.37
C ARG A 47 -7.75 -23.16 10.11
N GLY A 48 -6.78 -24.02 9.87
CA GLY A 48 -5.45 -23.64 9.38
C GLY A 48 -5.40 -23.36 7.89
N PHE A 49 -4.23 -22.91 7.43
CA PHE A 49 -3.92 -22.64 6.03
C PHE A 49 -3.93 -23.93 5.21
N ALA A 50 -4.47 -23.86 4.00
CA ALA A 50 -4.39 -24.87 2.95
C ALA A 50 -3.77 -24.27 1.68
N ASP A 51 -3.06 -25.10 0.89
CA ASP A 51 -2.35 -24.61 -0.32
C ASP A 51 -3.28 -23.97 -1.37
N ALA A 52 -4.54 -24.38 -1.39
CA ALA A 52 -5.57 -23.81 -2.26
C ALA A 52 -5.95 -22.36 -1.85
N ASP A 53 -5.66 -21.94 -0.62
CA ASP A 53 -6.03 -20.58 -0.16
C ASP A 53 -5.31 -19.47 -0.95
N VAL A 54 -4.16 -19.76 -1.58
CA VAL A 54 -3.44 -18.77 -2.38
C VAL A 54 -3.96 -18.65 -3.82
N GLU A 55 -4.86 -19.52 -4.24
CA GLU A 55 -5.35 -19.52 -5.61
C GLU A 55 -6.18 -18.27 -5.92
N GLY A 56 -5.85 -17.60 -7.03
CA GLY A 56 -6.52 -16.39 -7.47
C GLY A 56 -6.25 -15.14 -6.61
N MET A 57 -5.35 -15.22 -5.63
CA MET A 57 -5.01 -14.07 -4.79
C MET A 57 -4.12 -13.08 -5.54
N THR A 58 -4.40 -11.79 -5.35
CA THR A 58 -3.59 -10.68 -5.89
C THR A 58 -2.35 -10.43 -5.04
N LEU A 59 -2.46 -10.68 -3.73
CA LEU A 59 -1.40 -10.41 -2.76
C LEU A 59 -1.61 -11.29 -1.52
N VAL A 60 -0.52 -11.79 -0.93
CA VAL A 60 -0.56 -12.66 0.24
C VAL A 60 0.35 -12.14 1.35
N LEU A 61 -0.12 -12.22 2.59
CA LEU A 61 0.64 -11.98 3.81
C LEU A 61 0.76 -13.27 4.60
N ALA A 62 1.99 -13.67 4.94
CA ALA A 62 2.27 -14.73 5.90
C ALA A 62 2.74 -14.09 7.21
N ALA A 63 1.89 -14.11 8.22
CA ALA A 63 2.07 -13.38 9.49
C ALA A 63 1.74 -14.25 10.69
N THR A 64 2.17 -15.53 10.65
CA THR A 64 2.04 -16.46 11.76
C THR A 64 3.30 -16.49 12.62
N ASN A 65 3.23 -17.11 13.81
CA ASN A 65 4.40 -17.41 14.64
C ASN A 65 5.18 -18.64 14.13
N ASP A 66 4.59 -19.42 13.22
CA ASP A 66 5.25 -20.58 12.58
C ASP A 66 6.04 -20.15 11.35
N ARG A 67 7.36 -20.09 11.49
CA ARG A 67 8.28 -19.72 10.39
C ARG A 67 8.28 -20.73 9.25
N ALA A 68 8.04 -22.00 9.53
CA ALA A 68 7.97 -23.04 8.48
C ALA A 68 6.73 -22.84 7.62
N LEU A 69 5.59 -22.55 8.26
CA LEU A 69 4.36 -22.21 7.56
C LEU A 69 4.52 -20.92 6.73
N ASN A 70 5.09 -19.86 7.31
CA ASN A 70 5.32 -18.61 6.58
C ASN A 70 6.19 -18.81 5.34
N ARG A 71 7.25 -19.65 5.45
CA ARG A 71 8.11 -20.01 4.30
C ARG A 71 7.33 -20.81 3.25
N ARG A 72 6.56 -21.82 3.66
CA ARG A 72 5.71 -22.61 2.74
C ARG A 72 4.75 -21.71 1.97
N VAL A 73 4.07 -20.78 2.63
CA VAL A 73 3.19 -19.80 1.98
C VAL A 73 3.97 -18.96 0.97
N ALA A 74 5.16 -18.48 1.34
CA ALA A 74 6.00 -17.68 0.45
C ALA A 74 6.46 -18.47 -0.78
N ASP A 75 6.87 -19.73 -0.63
CA ASP A 75 7.31 -20.58 -1.73
C ASP A 75 6.16 -20.88 -2.70
N LEU A 76 4.96 -21.19 -2.18
CA LEU A 76 3.75 -21.37 -2.97
C LEU A 76 3.40 -20.12 -3.79
N CYS A 77 3.48 -18.95 -3.17
CA CYS A 77 3.20 -17.68 -3.83
C CYS A 77 4.23 -17.39 -4.93
N ARG A 78 5.53 -17.59 -4.65
CA ARG A 78 6.59 -17.41 -5.66
C ARG A 78 6.39 -18.31 -6.88
N ALA A 79 6.07 -19.59 -6.65
CA ALA A 79 5.83 -20.54 -7.73
C ALA A 79 4.66 -20.13 -8.64
N ARG A 80 3.73 -19.31 -8.13
CA ARG A 80 2.55 -18.81 -8.85
C ARG A 80 2.68 -17.35 -9.30
N GLY A 81 3.80 -16.69 -9.04
CA GLY A 81 4.00 -15.27 -9.35
C GLY A 81 3.14 -14.32 -8.51
N ILE A 82 2.64 -14.77 -7.35
CA ILE A 82 1.82 -13.97 -6.45
C ILE A 82 2.73 -13.17 -5.52
N PRO A 83 2.57 -11.83 -5.42
CA PRO A 83 3.29 -11.02 -4.45
C PRO A 83 3.05 -11.49 -3.01
N VAL A 84 4.13 -11.69 -2.26
CA VAL A 84 4.06 -12.18 -0.88
C VAL A 84 4.96 -11.37 0.06
N ASN A 85 4.46 -11.14 1.28
CA ASN A 85 5.23 -10.60 2.39
C ASN A 85 5.17 -11.56 3.59
N ALA A 86 6.30 -12.18 3.92
CA ALA A 86 6.47 -12.95 5.15
C ALA A 86 6.97 -12.01 6.25
N VAL A 87 6.19 -11.88 7.31
CA VAL A 87 6.51 -10.96 8.41
C VAL A 87 7.81 -11.41 9.10
N ASP A 88 8.70 -10.45 9.36
CA ASP A 88 10.01 -10.65 9.99
C ASP A 88 10.95 -11.62 9.24
N ASP A 89 10.67 -11.86 7.96
CA ASP A 89 11.50 -12.70 7.08
C ASP A 89 11.72 -12.03 5.70
N PRO A 90 12.64 -11.05 5.60
CA PRO A 90 12.88 -10.31 4.36
C PRO A 90 13.29 -11.19 3.17
N ALA A 91 13.99 -12.31 3.40
CA ALA A 91 14.40 -13.25 2.37
C ALA A 91 13.20 -13.92 1.68
N ASN A 92 12.08 -14.04 2.37
CA ASN A 92 10.84 -14.61 1.89
C ASN A 92 9.80 -13.57 1.48
N CYS A 93 10.21 -12.31 1.28
CA CYS A 93 9.34 -11.24 0.79
C CYS A 93 9.63 -10.92 -0.67
N THR A 94 8.58 -10.74 -1.49
CA THR A 94 8.67 -10.16 -2.84
C THR A 94 8.26 -8.69 -2.86
N PHE A 95 7.62 -8.20 -1.80
CA PHE A 95 7.32 -6.79 -1.57
C PHE A 95 7.44 -6.45 -0.07
N VAL A 96 7.53 -5.16 0.23
CA VAL A 96 7.60 -4.64 1.60
C VAL A 96 6.49 -3.64 1.86
N PHE A 97 6.04 -3.55 3.12
CA PHE A 97 5.13 -2.49 3.55
C PHE A 97 5.93 -1.23 3.88
N PRO A 98 5.71 -0.12 3.19
CA PRO A 98 6.32 1.16 3.53
C PRO A 98 5.63 1.80 4.75
N ALA A 99 6.22 2.87 5.28
CA ALA A 99 5.52 3.80 6.14
C ALA A 99 4.62 4.68 5.26
N VAL A 100 3.30 4.58 5.43
CA VAL A 100 2.31 5.26 4.59
C VAL A 100 1.69 6.44 5.33
N LEU A 101 1.52 7.56 4.62
CA LEU A 101 0.66 8.69 4.98
C LEU A 101 -0.39 8.85 3.88
N ARG A 102 -1.64 9.02 4.27
CA ARG A 102 -2.73 9.45 3.39
C ARG A 102 -3.31 10.75 3.89
N LYS A 103 -3.43 11.75 3.01
CA LYS A 103 -4.02 13.04 3.33
C LYS A 103 -4.80 13.54 2.11
N GLY A 104 -6.12 13.51 2.19
CA GLY A 104 -6.99 13.73 1.03
C GLY A 104 -6.62 12.81 -0.13
N PRO A 105 -6.42 13.35 -1.35
CA PRO A 105 -6.04 12.54 -2.52
C PRO A 105 -4.55 12.16 -2.54
N MET A 106 -3.76 12.68 -1.60
CA MET A 106 -2.32 12.44 -1.58
C MET A 106 -1.97 11.19 -0.78
N THR A 107 -1.10 10.37 -1.34
CA THR A 107 -0.48 9.24 -0.65
C THR A 107 1.03 9.35 -0.72
N VAL A 108 1.69 9.24 0.42
CA VAL A 108 3.15 9.18 0.54
C VAL A 108 3.54 7.83 1.12
N ALA A 109 4.46 7.15 0.46
CA ALA A 109 5.02 5.89 0.91
C ALA A 109 6.54 6.02 1.08
N VAL A 110 7.06 5.73 2.26
CA VAL A 110 8.48 5.85 2.58
C VAL A 110 9.02 4.49 2.98
N SER A 111 10.08 4.06 2.32
CA SER A 111 10.80 2.82 2.65
C SER A 111 12.29 3.11 2.84
N SER A 112 12.89 2.48 3.86
CA SER A 112 14.34 2.45 4.05
C SER A 112 14.98 1.18 3.47
N GLY A 113 14.24 0.39 2.68
CA GLY A 113 14.71 -0.91 2.19
C GLY A 113 14.95 -1.94 3.30
N GLY A 114 14.32 -1.75 4.47
CA GLY A 114 14.54 -2.59 5.65
C GLY A 114 15.65 -2.09 6.58
N ALA A 115 16.47 -1.11 6.16
CA ALA A 115 17.63 -0.63 6.95
C ALA A 115 17.20 0.04 8.27
N CYS A 116 16.15 0.86 8.26
CA CYS A 116 15.68 1.54 9.47
C CYS A 116 14.19 1.93 9.37
N PRO A 117 13.26 1.07 9.85
CA PRO A 117 11.83 1.37 9.82
C PRO A 117 11.44 2.64 10.60
N VAL A 118 12.20 2.97 11.65
CA VAL A 118 11.97 4.20 12.44
C VAL A 118 12.26 5.43 11.60
N ALA A 119 13.37 5.46 10.87
CA ALA A 119 13.72 6.56 9.97
C ALA A 119 12.65 6.76 8.89
N ALA A 120 12.13 5.69 8.30
CA ALA A 120 11.04 5.75 7.34
C ALA A 120 9.77 6.42 7.93
N LYS A 121 9.41 6.08 9.16
CA LYS A 121 8.29 6.72 9.88
C LYS A 121 8.56 8.20 10.16
N MET A 122 9.78 8.55 10.62
CA MET A 122 10.15 9.95 10.87
C MET A 122 10.08 10.81 9.61
N VAL A 123 10.56 10.30 8.48
CA VAL A 123 10.45 11.00 7.18
C VAL A 123 9.00 11.17 6.77
N ARG A 124 8.19 10.12 6.83
CA ARG A 124 6.75 10.17 6.56
C ARG A 124 6.05 11.25 7.39
N ASP A 125 6.32 11.29 8.71
CA ASP A 125 5.69 12.25 9.63
C ASP A 125 6.16 13.69 9.34
N LYS A 126 7.43 13.84 8.93
CA LYS A 126 7.97 15.14 8.52
C LYS A 126 7.29 15.65 7.25
N VAL A 127 7.15 14.79 6.24
CA VAL A 127 6.42 15.12 5.02
C VAL A 127 4.96 15.46 5.33
N GLY A 128 4.31 14.72 6.24
CA GLY A 128 2.94 14.99 6.67
C GLY A 128 2.74 16.39 7.26
N ARG A 129 3.71 16.90 8.00
CA ARG A 129 3.69 18.27 8.54
C ARG A 129 3.87 19.36 7.47
N LEU A 130 4.60 19.06 6.40
CA LEU A 130 4.77 19.96 5.25
C LEU A 130 3.54 20.02 4.35
N MET A 131 2.68 19.01 4.38
CA MET A 131 1.45 18.96 3.59
C MET A 131 0.33 19.73 4.31
N ALA A 132 0.28 21.04 4.09
CA ALA A 132 -0.77 21.91 4.65
C ALA A 132 -2.17 21.47 4.18
N ASP A 133 -3.21 21.71 5.00
CA ASP A 133 -4.58 21.26 4.68
C ASP A 133 -5.16 21.99 3.46
N ASP A 134 -4.82 23.26 3.28
CA ASP A 134 -5.21 24.05 2.13
C ASP A 134 -4.54 23.57 0.83
N PHE A 135 -3.26 23.14 0.89
CA PHE A 135 -2.59 22.46 -0.24
C PHE A 135 -3.35 21.20 -0.65
N VAL A 136 -3.64 20.33 0.30
CA VAL A 136 -4.34 19.07 0.05
C VAL A 136 -5.75 19.32 -0.53
N SER A 137 -6.43 20.36 -0.03
CA SER A 137 -7.75 20.78 -0.51
C SER A 137 -7.68 21.24 -1.96
N GLU A 138 -6.64 22.03 -2.33
CA GLU A 138 -6.43 22.51 -3.69
C GLU A 138 -6.11 21.37 -4.67
N VAL A 139 -5.24 20.42 -4.26
CA VAL A 139 -5.00 19.21 -5.05
C VAL A 139 -6.29 18.43 -5.28
N GLY A 140 -7.15 18.31 -4.27
CA GLY A 140 -8.46 17.69 -4.39
C GLY A 140 -9.38 18.42 -5.37
N ARG A 141 -9.39 19.76 -5.36
CA ARG A 141 -10.14 20.57 -6.31
C ARG A 141 -9.68 20.33 -7.75
N LEU A 142 -8.36 20.43 -8.00
CA LEU A 142 -7.77 20.20 -9.32
C LEU A 142 -8.07 18.78 -9.83
N GLY A 143 -8.08 17.78 -8.92
CA GLY A 143 -8.44 16.41 -9.26
C GLY A 143 -9.89 16.28 -9.74
N ARG A 144 -10.85 16.91 -9.04
CA ARG A 144 -12.27 16.91 -9.46
C ARG A 144 -12.51 17.65 -10.76
N GLU A 145 -11.77 18.73 -11.01
CA GLU A 145 -11.89 19.55 -12.23
C GLU A 145 -11.06 19.02 -13.40
N ARG A 146 -10.36 17.89 -13.23
CA ARG A 146 -9.40 17.37 -14.23
C ARG A 146 -10.00 17.21 -15.64
N GLU A 147 -11.22 16.72 -15.73
CA GLU A 147 -11.88 16.50 -17.03
C GLU A 147 -12.30 17.84 -17.66
N GLN A 148 -12.68 18.83 -16.86
CA GLN A 148 -12.94 20.18 -17.34
C GLN A 148 -11.65 20.84 -17.84
N LEU A 149 -10.57 20.74 -17.05
CA LEU A 149 -9.24 21.26 -17.44
C LEU A 149 -8.73 20.64 -18.75
N LYS A 150 -9.04 19.39 -19.04
CA LYS A 150 -8.68 18.76 -20.31
C LYS A 150 -9.44 19.36 -21.50
N ARG A 151 -10.71 19.74 -21.30
CA ARG A 151 -11.53 20.38 -22.33
C ARG A 151 -11.10 21.82 -22.58
N ASP A 152 -10.86 22.59 -21.49
CA ASP A 152 -10.51 24.00 -21.58
C ASP A 152 -9.07 24.24 -22.08
N PHE A 153 -8.18 23.33 -21.71
CA PHE A 153 -6.76 23.36 -22.07
C PHE A 153 -6.33 22.03 -22.72
N PRO A 154 -6.60 21.81 -24.02
CA PRO A 154 -6.23 20.56 -24.72
C PRO A 154 -4.71 20.29 -24.73
N ASP A 155 -3.90 21.34 -24.77
CA ASP A 155 -2.44 21.22 -24.69
C ASP A 155 -1.97 20.80 -23.28
N PRO A 156 -1.19 19.69 -23.16
CA PRO A 156 -0.66 19.23 -21.89
C PRO A 156 0.21 20.26 -21.16
N GLN A 157 0.98 21.08 -21.89
CA GLN A 157 1.86 22.09 -21.30
C GLN A 157 1.05 23.26 -20.73
N ALA A 158 -0.04 23.66 -21.39
CA ALA A 158 -0.96 24.65 -20.86
C ALA A 158 -1.62 24.19 -19.56
N ARG A 159 -2.10 22.93 -19.50
CA ARG A 159 -2.64 22.34 -18.27
C ARG A 159 -1.63 22.30 -17.13
N LYS A 160 -0.38 21.94 -17.44
CA LYS A 160 0.70 21.94 -16.44
C LYS A 160 0.86 23.33 -15.84
N ARG A 161 0.95 24.37 -16.66
CA ARG A 161 1.07 25.78 -16.17
C ARG A 161 -0.09 26.21 -15.28
N VAL A 162 -1.32 25.84 -15.63
CA VAL A 162 -2.51 26.14 -14.80
C VAL A 162 -2.38 25.46 -13.42
N CYS A 163 -1.98 24.18 -13.37
CA CYS A 163 -1.78 23.49 -12.11
C CYS A 163 -0.61 24.07 -11.30
N GLU A 164 0.51 24.42 -11.94
CA GLU A 164 1.66 25.05 -11.29
C GLU A 164 1.28 26.42 -10.68
N GLU A 165 0.52 27.25 -11.40
CA GLU A 165 0.05 28.53 -10.90
C GLU A 165 -0.91 28.37 -9.71
N ALA A 166 -1.84 27.42 -9.79
CA ALA A 166 -2.75 27.11 -8.68
C ALA A 166 -2.02 26.65 -7.41
N LEU A 167 -0.89 25.96 -7.56
CA LEU A 167 -0.10 25.42 -6.45
C LEU A 167 1.11 26.30 -6.09
N ARG A 168 1.30 27.46 -6.71
CA ARG A 168 2.50 28.29 -6.62
C ARG A 168 2.85 28.70 -5.18
N LYS A 169 1.85 29.05 -4.37
CA LYS A 169 2.07 29.52 -2.98
C LYS A 169 2.67 28.45 -2.03
N TRP A 170 2.77 27.18 -2.46
CA TRP A 170 3.36 26.09 -1.67
C TRP A 170 4.67 25.58 -2.26
N ASN A 171 5.21 26.27 -3.28
CA ASN A 171 6.43 25.86 -3.97
C ASN A 171 7.69 26.55 -3.40
N ASP A 172 7.52 27.46 -2.43
CA ASP A 172 8.56 28.15 -1.68
C ASP A 172 8.71 27.45 -0.30
#